data_aa3f42154d548f4308fadf9b0d27191e
#
_entry.id   aa3f42154d548f4308fadf9b0d27191e
#
_cell.length_a   1.000
_cell.length_b   1.000
_cell.length_c   1.000
_cell.angle_alpha   90.00
_cell.angle_beta   90.00
_cell.angle_gamma   90.00
#
_symmetry.space_group_name_H-M   'P 1'
#
loop_
_entity.id
_entity.type
_entity.pdbx_description
1 polymer ?
#
loop_
_entity_poly.entity_id
_entity_poly.type
_entity_poly.pdbx_seq_one_letter_code
_entity_poly.pdbx_strand_id
1 'polypeptide(L)'
;VFLGLDSIQVEQELRKMTYFEFLRKYAGLGDEEFNLLRNVSHGSEGFGLDGLSAMEALQLSLPGWHLLGNFLDEEDDYRMVMFPDGNASIARLLVQKLIPTVAENVSPDNIAVTRFDYSQLDVSGAKKRIRLNSTVVNVANTSTGAEIIYLRGGVPEKVFARQSILACNHAMIPYICPQMSTKQKTAQAFQVKCPLILTNVLIKNSDAFRKLGVSGAYCPGSMHAEMYLLQGINSGGYEHPWRDESGPATVMFWGSIATPEALRSDSVKAQLNGARNKMLNLSFADYEREVRRVLDGLLGKQGFKVEEDILAITVNRWPHGYSYWYLDLWDPDFKNGEYPHQIARERFGNIAIANSDAGADAYTHSAIDEAWRAVQELKSVA
;
A
#
# COMPACT_ATOMS: atom_id res chain seq x y z
N VAL A 1 12.30 30.26 -3.37
CA VAL A 1 13.38 29.31 -3.56
C VAL A 1 13.74 29.19 -5.04
N PHE A 2 12.83 29.12 -5.96
CA PHE A 2 13.04 28.97 -7.40
C PHE A 2 12.75 30.25 -8.18
N LEU A 3 13.33 31.37 -7.76
CA LEU A 3 13.14 32.69 -8.40
C LEU A 3 13.54 32.64 -9.88
N GLY A 4 12.60 33.01 -10.74
CA GLY A 4 12.81 33.11 -12.19
C GLY A 4 12.56 31.86 -13.01
N LEU A 5 12.15 30.76 -12.38
CA LEU A 5 11.71 29.52 -13.05
C LEU A 5 10.18 29.49 -13.13
N ASP A 6 9.67 28.92 -14.22
CA ASP A 6 8.24 28.57 -14.31
C ASP A 6 7.97 27.22 -13.60
N SER A 7 6.70 26.86 -13.46
CA SER A 7 6.28 25.64 -12.74
C SER A 7 6.87 24.38 -13.34
N ILE A 8 6.96 24.28 -14.67
CA ILE A 8 7.49 23.10 -15.36
C ILE A 8 9.00 22.97 -15.09
N GLN A 9 9.72 24.08 -15.11
CA GLN A 9 11.16 24.11 -14.84
C GLN A 9 11.45 23.70 -13.39
N VAL A 10 10.65 24.19 -12.43
CA VAL A 10 10.77 23.83 -11.02
C VAL A 10 10.52 22.34 -10.84
N GLU A 11 9.46 21.80 -11.42
CA GLU A 11 9.17 20.36 -11.36
C GLU A 11 10.31 19.53 -11.93
N GLN A 12 10.85 19.92 -13.10
CA GLN A 12 11.98 19.22 -13.71
C GLN A 12 13.25 19.22 -12.84
N GLU A 13 13.52 20.32 -12.14
CA GLU A 13 14.66 20.39 -11.21
C GLU A 13 14.43 19.53 -9.97
N LEU A 14 13.22 19.55 -9.40
CA LEU A 14 12.87 18.73 -8.23
C LEU A 14 12.90 17.22 -8.53
N ARG A 15 12.54 16.81 -9.74
CA ARG A 15 12.59 15.40 -10.17
C ARG A 15 14.02 14.87 -10.32
N LYS A 16 15.00 15.74 -10.55
CA LYS A 16 16.41 15.37 -10.80
C LYS A 16 17.28 15.36 -9.55
N MET A 17 16.84 15.99 -8.45
CA MET A 17 17.60 16.03 -7.21
C MET A 17 17.00 15.10 -6.17
N THR A 18 17.84 14.55 -5.30
CA THR A 18 17.36 13.79 -4.15
C THR A 18 16.68 14.72 -3.15
N TYR A 19 15.77 14.18 -2.35
CA TYR A 19 15.15 14.92 -1.27
C TYR A 19 16.20 15.45 -0.27
N PHE A 20 17.27 14.70 -0.02
CA PHE A 20 18.39 15.16 0.81
C PHE A 20 19.11 16.39 0.21
N GLU A 21 19.41 16.37 -1.10
CA GLU A 21 20.02 17.53 -1.78
C GLU A 21 19.11 18.76 -1.71
N PHE A 22 17.80 18.59 -1.82
CA PHE A 22 16.82 19.64 -1.63
C PHE A 22 16.88 20.24 -0.21
N LEU A 23 16.80 19.40 0.81
CA LEU A 23 16.85 19.85 2.20
C LEU A 23 18.21 20.48 2.55
N ARG A 24 19.30 19.93 2.06
CA ARG A 24 20.64 20.51 2.24
C ARG A 24 20.75 21.89 1.62
N LYS A 25 20.27 22.04 0.40
CA LYS A 25 20.39 23.30 -0.37
C LYS A 25 19.46 24.39 0.17
N TYR A 26 18.23 24.04 0.53
CA TYR A 26 17.19 25.01 0.81
C TYR A 26 16.79 25.10 2.28
N ALA A 27 17.04 24.08 3.08
CA ALA A 27 16.79 24.06 4.51
C ALA A 27 18.07 24.02 5.36
N GLY A 28 19.25 23.91 4.74
CA GLY A 28 20.54 23.89 5.43
C GLY A 28 20.85 22.60 6.19
N LEU A 29 20.22 21.47 5.79
CA LEU A 29 20.41 20.18 6.46
C LEU A 29 21.86 19.72 6.38
N GLY A 30 22.48 19.36 7.53
CA GLY A 30 23.82 18.81 7.62
C GLY A 30 23.84 17.27 7.60
N ASP A 31 25.05 16.71 7.75
CA ASP A 31 25.24 15.26 7.74
C ASP A 31 24.72 14.60 9.04
N GLU A 32 24.71 15.33 10.16
CA GLU A 32 24.17 14.83 11.42
C GLU A 32 22.65 14.68 11.35
N GLU A 33 21.97 15.70 10.84
CA GLU A 33 20.52 15.68 10.62
C GLU A 33 20.14 14.64 9.57
N PHE A 34 20.95 14.49 8.50
CA PHE A 34 20.75 13.42 7.53
C PHE A 34 20.74 12.04 8.17
N ASN A 35 21.72 11.74 9.00
CA ASN A 35 21.80 10.44 9.67
C ASN A 35 20.63 10.22 10.63
N LEU A 36 20.14 11.26 11.28
CA LEU A 36 19.00 11.21 12.16
C LEU A 36 17.68 11.00 11.40
N LEU A 37 17.49 11.71 10.30
CA LEU A 37 16.21 11.77 9.57
C LEU A 37 16.14 10.81 8.37
N ARG A 38 17.21 10.06 8.08
CA ARG A 38 17.35 9.27 6.86
C ARG A 38 16.15 8.37 6.55
N ASN A 39 15.54 7.78 7.56
CA ASN A 39 14.42 6.87 7.40
C ASN A 39 13.02 7.53 7.50
N VAL A 40 12.93 8.83 7.62
CA VAL A 40 11.63 9.55 7.70
C VAL A 40 10.79 9.31 6.46
N SER A 41 11.41 9.21 5.30
CA SER A 41 10.73 8.92 4.03
C SER A 41 10.45 7.42 3.79
N HIS A 42 10.82 6.52 4.71
CA HIS A 42 10.55 5.09 4.56
C HIS A 42 9.09 4.69 4.85
N GLY A 43 8.22 5.65 5.14
CA GLY A 43 6.82 5.37 5.44
C GLY A 43 6.14 4.58 4.33
N SER A 44 6.11 5.11 3.13
CA SER A 44 5.42 4.50 1.98
C SER A 44 6.34 4.02 0.87
N GLU A 45 7.52 4.68 0.70
CA GLU A 45 8.37 4.45 -0.48
C GLU A 45 9.47 3.42 -0.24
N GLY A 46 9.86 3.21 1.00
CA GLY A 46 10.95 2.30 1.36
C GLY A 46 12.34 2.84 1.08
N PHE A 47 12.47 4.13 0.75
CA PHE A 47 13.74 4.80 0.48
C PHE A 47 14.05 5.87 1.50
N GLY A 48 15.34 6.07 1.77
CA GLY A 48 15.82 7.19 2.57
C GLY A 48 15.77 8.52 1.82
N LEU A 49 16.12 9.59 2.51
CA LEU A 49 16.19 10.94 1.95
C LEU A 49 17.08 11.01 0.69
N ASP A 50 18.04 10.12 0.56
CA ASP A 50 18.99 10.01 -0.56
C ASP A 50 18.49 9.11 -1.71
N GLY A 51 17.34 8.48 -1.54
CA GLY A 51 16.75 7.60 -2.53
C GLY A 51 15.47 8.10 -3.18
N LEU A 52 14.82 9.08 -2.56
CA LEU A 52 13.58 9.69 -3.03
C LEU A 52 13.89 10.99 -3.78
N SER A 53 13.18 11.30 -4.88
CA SER A 53 13.31 12.62 -5.50
C SER A 53 12.70 13.70 -4.61
N ALA A 54 13.17 14.93 -4.78
CA ALA A 54 12.57 16.05 -4.06
C ALA A 54 11.10 16.25 -4.45
N MET A 55 10.76 16.01 -5.72
CA MET A 55 9.37 16.12 -6.19
C MET A 55 8.45 15.11 -5.51
N GLU A 56 8.84 13.82 -5.49
CA GLU A 56 8.09 12.76 -4.83
C GLU A 56 7.91 13.05 -3.32
N ALA A 57 8.99 13.46 -2.64
CA ALA A 57 8.94 13.78 -1.21
C ALA A 57 7.99 14.94 -0.91
N LEU A 58 7.99 15.97 -1.74
CA LEU A 58 7.16 17.16 -1.54
C LEU A 58 5.70 16.91 -1.92
N GLN A 59 5.42 16.05 -2.89
CA GLN A 59 4.06 15.57 -3.19
C GLN A 59 3.46 14.76 -2.02
N LEU A 60 4.31 14.07 -1.26
CA LEU A 60 3.93 13.37 -0.02
C LEU A 60 3.84 14.30 1.20
N SER A 61 3.97 15.61 1.00
CA SER A 61 3.95 16.61 2.08
C SER A 61 5.00 16.37 3.17
N LEU A 62 6.14 15.76 2.81
CA LEU A 62 7.25 15.57 3.74
C LEU A 62 7.89 16.92 4.12
N PRO A 63 8.63 17.00 5.25
CA PRO A 63 9.22 18.25 5.73
C PRO A 63 9.93 19.06 4.64
N GLY A 64 9.67 20.37 4.57
CA GLY A 64 10.23 21.27 3.55
C GLY A 64 9.29 21.60 2.40
N TRP A 65 8.13 20.96 2.27
CA TRP A 65 7.15 21.26 1.21
C TRP A 65 6.75 22.75 1.21
N HIS A 66 6.62 23.36 2.38
CA HIS A 66 6.31 24.78 2.55
C HIS A 66 7.37 25.74 1.95
N LEU A 67 8.59 25.26 1.68
CA LEU A 67 9.64 26.04 1.02
C LEU A 67 9.32 26.33 -0.44
N LEU A 68 8.38 25.62 -1.03
CA LEU A 68 7.89 25.85 -2.39
C LEU A 68 6.92 27.04 -2.48
N GLY A 69 6.38 27.51 -1.33
CA GLY A 69 5.34 28.54 -1.33
C GLY A 69 4.08 28.08 -2.06
N ASN A 70 3.48 28.94 -2.87
CA ASN A 70 2.25 28.65 -3.64
C ASN A 70 2.52 27.84 -4.92
N PHE A 71 3.64 27.13 -5.01
CA PHE A 71 3.97 26.36 -6.20
C PHE A 71 3.11 25.09 -6.33
N LEU A 72 2.78 24.47 -5.21
CA LEU A 72 1.75 23.44 -5.14
C LEU A 72 0.44 24.18 -4.90
N ASP A 73 -0.47 24.15 -5.88
CA ASP A 73 -1.78 24.81 -5.77
C ASP A 73 -2.40 24.53 -4.40
N GLU A 74 -2.87 25.59 -3.74
CA GLU A 74 -3.57 25.48 -2.49
C GLU A 74 -4.80 24.61 -2.68
N GLU A 75 -4.73 23.45 -1.99
CA GLU A 75 -5.89 22.75 -1.46
C GLU A 75 -7.20 22.90 -2.21
N ASP A 76 -7.50 21.96 -3.04
CA ASP A 76 -8.85 21.41 -2.97
C ASP A 76 -9.11 21.03 -1.50
N ASP A 77 -10.23 21.48 -0.91
CA ASP A 77 -10.69 21.14 0.46
C ASP A 77 -10.82 19.61 0.56
N TYR A 78 -9.66 18.94 0.64
CA TYR A 78 -9.53 17.49 0.59
C TYR A 78 -10.03 16.92 1.91
N ARG A 79 -11.32 16.64 1.96
CA ARG A 79 -11.92 15.95 3.10
C ARG A 79 -11.64 14.47 2.99
N MET A 80 -10.74 14.00 3.83
CA MET A 80 -10.52 12.56 3.96
C MET A 80 -11.77 11.89 4.52
N VAL A 81 -12.38 11.02 3.72
CA VAL A 81 -13.52 10.18 4.14
C VAL A 81 -13.01 8.76 4.31
N MET A 82 -13.29 8.15 5.45
CA MET A 82 -12.84 6.80 5.78
C MET A 82 -14.00 5.96 6.29
N PHE A 83 -13.99 4.67 5.96
CA PHE A 83 -14.80 3.69 6.68
C PHE A 83 -14.06 3.23 7.95
N PRO A 84 -14.79 2.86 9.03
CA PRO A 84 -14.16 2.35 10.25
C PRO A 84 -13.23 1.15 10.05
N ASP A 85 -13.52 0.31 9.07
CA ASP A 85 -12.76 -0.88 8.68
C ASP A 85 -11.97 -0.68 7.36
N GLY A 86 -11.82 0.57 6.94
CA GLY A 86 -11.04 0.95 5.75
C GLY A 86 -11.70 0.55 4.44
N ASN A 87 -10.91 0.55 3.35
CA ASN A 87 -11.38 0.29 1.98
C ASN A 87 -11.93 -1.13 1.77
N ALA A 88 -11.78 -2.05 2.72
CA ALA A 88 -12.46 -3.34 2.70
C ALA A 88 -14.00 -3.18 2.61
N SER A 89 -14.55 -2.10 3.17
CA SER A 89 -15.97 -1.77 3.03
C SER A 89 -16.42 -1.59 1.59
N ILE A 90 -15.58 -1.00 0.72
CA ILE A 90 -15.87 -0.86 -0.73
C ILE A 90 -16.00 -2.25 -1.36
N ALA A 91 -15.05 -3.15 -1.09
CA ALA A 91 -15.09 -4.52 -1.61
C ALA A 91 -16.34 -5.27 -1.09
N ARG A 92 -16.70 -5.11 0.18
CA ARG A 92 -17.90 -5.72 0.77
C ARG A 92 -19.19 -5.20 0.12
N LEU A 93 -19.30 -3.89 -0.13
CA LEU A 93 -20.41 -3.29 -0.86
C LEU A 93 -20.54 -3.85 -2.28
N LEU A 94 -19.41 -4.01 -2.99
CA LEU A 94 -19.40 -4.63 -4.32
C LEU A 94 -19.83 -6.09 -4.28
N VAL A 95 -19.39 -6.87 -3.29
CA VAL A 95 -19.81 -8.27 -3.09
C VAL A 95 -21.32 -8.35 -2.84
N GLN A 96 -21.84 -7.50 -1.96
CA GLN A 96 -23.28 -7.44 -1.69
C GLN A 96 -24.09 -7.08 -2.96
N LYS A 97 -23.60 -6.13 -3.74
CA LYS A 97 -24.25 -5.76 -5.00
C LYS A 97 -24.19 -6.90 -6.04
N LEU A 98 -23.14 -7.70 -6.03
CA LEU A 98 -22.97 -8.86 -6.89
C LEU A 98 -23.85 -10.04 -6.47
N ILE A 99 -23.92 -10.33 -5.15
CA ILE A 99 -24.64 -11.43 -4.52
C ILE A 99 -25.51 -10.87 -3.37
N PRO A 100 -26.71 -10.32 -3.66
CA PRO A 100 -27.53 -9.63 -2.65
C PRO A 100 -27.92 -10.49 -1.45
N THR A 101 -27.93 -11.81 -1.61
CA THR A 101 -28.31 -12.76 -0.54
C THR A 101 -27.28 -12.89 0.58
N VAL A 102 -26.06 -12.31 0.45
CA VAL A 102 -25.05 -12.36 1.52
C VAL A 102 -25.41 -11.50 2.71
N ALA A 103 -26.19 -10.43 2.50
CA ALA A 103 -26.66 -9.55 3.57
C ALA A 103 -27.80 -8.67 3.05
N GLU A 104 -28.78 -8.41 3.92
CA GLU A 104 -29.92 -7.54 3.63
C GLU A 104 -29.70 -6.13 4.17
N ASN A 105 -30.38 -5.15 3.60
CA ASN A 105 -30.40 -3.75 4.05
C ASN A 105 -29.03 -3.11 4.20
N VAL A 106 -28.10 -3.42 3.28
CA VAL A 106 -26.73 -2.90 3.33
C VAL A 106 -26.63 -1.54 2.66
N SER A 107 -25.94 -0.61 3.31
CA SER A 107 -25.61 0.71 2.81
C SER A 107 -24.16 1.08 3.18
N PRO A 108 -23.59 2.13 2.58
CA PRO A 108 -22.30 2.65 3.01
C PRO A 108 -22.25 2.99 4.51
N ASP A 109 -23.37 3.45 5.07
CA ASP A 109 -23.43 3.88 6.46
C ASP A 109 -23.32 2.72 7.46
N ASN A 110 -23.88 1.54 7.13
CA ASN A 110 -23.93 0.41 8.05
C ASN A 110 -23.01 -0.75 7.71
N ILE A 111 -22.22 -0.63 6.62
CA ILE A 111 -21.38 -1.74 6.13
C ILE A 111 -20.41 -2.27 7.20
N ALA A 112 -19.85 -1.38 8.03
CA ALA A 112 -18.89 -1.76 9.06
C ALA A 112 -19.45 -2.74 10.09
N VAL A 113 -20.74 -2.64 10.40
CA VAL A 113 -21.44 -3.51 11.38
C VAL A 113 -22.24 -4.63 10.73
N THR A 114 -22.40 -4.63 9.41
CA THR A 114 -23.20 -5.64 8.69
C THR A 114 -22.49 -6.99 8.69
N ARG A 115 -23.18 -8.03 9.11
CA ARG A 115 -22.68 -9.41 9.01
C ARG A 115 -23.06 -10.02 7.66
N PHE A 116 -22.07 -10.63 6.99
CA PHE A 116 -22.26 -11.36 5.74
C PHE A 116 -22.42 -12.85 6.00
N ASP A 117 -23.42 -13.45 5.36
CA ASP A 117 -23.55 -14.90 5.28
C ASP A 117 -22.66 -15.44 4.15
N TYR A 118 -21.45 -15.83 4.46
CA TYR A 118 -20.49 -16.36 3.47
C TYR A 118 -20.93 -17.68 2.82
N SER A 119 -21.93 -18.39 3.38
CA SER A 119 -22.49 -19.58 2.74
C SER A 119 -23.18 -19.26 1.41
N GLN A 120 -23.62 -18.00 1.22
CA GLN A 120 -24.27 -17.51 0.01
C GLN A 120 -23.29 -17.21 -1.14
N LEU A 121 -21.99 -17.18 -0.90
CA LEU A 121 -21.00 -16.78 -1.91
C LEU A 121 -20.82 -17.82 -3.03
N ASP A 122 -20.91 -19.12 -2.72
CA ASP A 122 -20.64 -20.19 -3.69
C ASP A 122 -21.78 -21.21 -3.77
N VAL A 123 -23.02 -20.75 -3.86
CA VAL A 123 -24.20 -21.60 -4.00
C VAL A 123 -24.21 -22.32 -5.36
N SER A 124 -24.39 -23.65 -5.35
CA SER A 124 -24.44 -24.44 -6.58
C SER A 124 -25.60 -24.01 -7.49
N GLY A 125 -25.33 -23.84 -8.79
CA GLY A 125 -26.31 -23.38 -9.79
C GLY A 125 -26.53 -21.87 -9.77
N ALA A 126 -26.00 -21.09 -8.84
CA ALA A 126 -26.09 -19.64 -8.87
C ALA A 126 -25.32 -19.06 -10.06
N LYS A 127 -25.91 -18.02 -10.72
CA LYS A 127 -25.30 -17.35 -11.87
C LYS A 127 -24.03 -16.58 -11.56
N LYS A 128 -23.90 -16.12 -10.30
CA LYS A 128 -22.75 -15.35 -9.79
C LYS A 128 -22.24 -16.03 -8.54
N ARG A 129 -20.95 -16.29 -8.48
CA ARG A 129 -20.34 -17.06 -7.40
C ARG A 129 -18.97 -16.49 -7.08
N ILE A 130 -18.60 -16.52 -5.79
CA ILE A 130 -17.26 -16.19 -5.28
C ILE A 130 -16.78 -17.40 -4.50
N ARG A 131 -15.67 -18.00 -4.93
CA ARG A 131 -15.03 -19.12 -4.25
C ARG A 131 -13.89 -18.64 -3.38
N LEU A 132 -14.08 -18.67 -2.09
CA LEU A 132 -13.03 -18.42 -1.10
C LEU A 132 -12.12 -19.65 -0.95
N ASN A 133 -10.94 -19.46 -0.37
CA ASN A 133 -9.95 -20.52 -0.14
C ASN A 133 -9.60 -21.31 -1.41
N SER A 134 -9.56 -20.61 -2.55
CA SER A 134 -9.33 -21.18 -3.86
C SER A 134 -8.16 -20.47 -4.52
N THR A 135 -6.99 -21.09 -4.50
CA THR A 135 -5.74 -20.50 -5.01
C THR A 135 -5.54 -20.90 -6.47
N VAL A 136 -5.61 -19.94 -7.39
CA VAL A 136 -5.31 -20.17 -8.82
C VAL A 136 -3.82 -20.46 -8.99
N VAL A 137 -3.51 -21.57 -9.66
CA VAL A 137 -2.14 -22.03 -9.90
C VAL A 137 -1.78 -22.09 -11.38
N ASN A 138 -2.78 -22.11 -12.27
CA ASN A 138 -2.54 -22.06 -13.72
C ASN A 138 -3.73 -21.43 -14.45
N VAL A 139 -3.43 -20.58 -15.42
CA VAL A 139 -4.41 -20.05 -16.37
C VAL A 139 -3.83 -20.15 -17.77
N ALA A 140 -4.49 -20.93 -18.62
CA ALA A 140 -4.04 -21.15 -20.00
C ALA A 140 -5.09 -20.61 -20.98
N ASN A 141 -4.63 -19.81 -21.95
CA ASN A 141 -5.45 -19.40 -23.07
C ASN A 141 -5.66 -20.57 -24.05
N THR A 142 -6.89 -20.75 -24.50
CA THR A 142 -7.28 -21.78 -25.48
C THR A 142 -7.93 -21.12 -26.69
N SER A 143 -8.17 -21.87 -27.75
CA SER A 143 -8.84 -21.35 -28.95
C SER A 143 -10.27 -20.86 -28.70
N THR A 144 -10.93 -21.36 -27.66
CA THR A 144 -12.35 -21.08 -27.35
C THR A 144 -12.55 -20.40 -26.00
N GLY A 145 -11.47 -20.04 -25.28
CA GLY A 145 -11.59 -19.43 -23.97
C GLY A 145 -10.33 -19.55 -23.12
N ALA A 146 -10.49 -19.79 -21.83
CA ALA A 146 -9.42 -20.00 -20.88
C ALA A 146 -9.68 -21.22 -19.99
N GLU A 147 -8.62 -22.01 -19.74
CA GLU A 147 -8.61 -23.07 -18.76
C GLU A 147 -7.96 -22.55 -17.47
N ILE A 148 -8.65 -22.69 -16.34
CA ILE A 148 -8.19 -22.23 -15.03
C ILE A 148 -8.07 -23.44 -14.10
N ILE A 149 -6.89 -23.64 -13.52
CA ILE A 149 -6.63 -24.63 -12.48
C ILE A 149 -6.41 -23.90 -11.16
N TYR A 150 -7.12 -24.31 -10.13
CA TYR A 150 -6.98 -23.78 -8.78
C TYR A 150 -6.99 -24.90 -7.74
N LEU A 151 -6.39 -24.63 -6.58
CA LEU A 151 -6.38 -25.51 -5.43
C LEU A 151 -7.45 -25.08 -4.43
N ARG A 152 -8.32 -26.01 -4.03
CA ARG A 152 -9.30 -25.82 -2.98
C ARG A 152 -9.11 -26.88 -1.91
N GLY A 153 -8.74 -26.45 -0.70
CA GLY A 153 -8.38 -27.39 0.36
C GLY A 153 -7.23 -28.36 -0.01
N GLY A 154 -6.29 -27.90 -0.86
CA GLY A 154 -5.18 -28.74 -1.36
C GLY A 154 -5.54 -29.64 -2.56
N VAL A 155 -6.81 -29.70 -2.96
CA VAL A 155 -7.28 -30.52 -4.10
C VAL A 155 -7.33 -29.65 -5.36
N PRO A 156 -6.72 -30.08 -6.49
CA PRO A 156 -6.81 -29.36 -7.75
C PRO A 156 -8.20 -29.50 -8.37
N GLU A 157 -8.76 -28.36 -8.74
CA GLU A 157 -10.01 -28.25 -9.51
C GLU A 157 -9.76 -27.49 -10.81
N LYS A 158 -10.57 -27.77 -11.83
CA LYS A 158 -10.46 -27.15 -13.15
C LYS A 158 -11.77 -26.48 -13.55
N VAL A 159 -11.66 -25.29 -14.14
CA VAL A 159 -12.78 -24.54 -14.75
C VAL A 159 -12.41 -24.12 -16.15
N PHE A 160 -13.37 -24.22 -17.07
CA PHE A 160 -13.29 -23.61 -18.38
C PHE A 160 -14.20 -22.37 -18.43
N ALA A 161 -13.66 -21.27 -18.90
CA ALA A 161 -14.37 -20.01 -19.08
C ALA A 161 -14.20 -19.49 -20.49
N ARG A 162 -15.20 -18.80 -21.03
CA ARG A 162 -15.06 -18.13 -22.33
C ARG A 162 -14.03 -17.02 -22.27
N GLN A 163 -13.94 -16.33 -21.14
CA GLN A 163 -13.03 -15.22 -20.89
C GLN A 163 -12.57 -15.25 -19.44
N SER A 164 -11.39 -14.74 -19.17
CA SER A 164 -10.82 -14.61 -17.82
C SER A 164 -10.20 -13.24 -17.59
N ILE A 165 -10.25 -12.75 -16.36
CA ILE A 165 -9.54 -11.54 -15.92
C ILE A 165 -8.61 -11.91 -14.78
N LEU A 166 -7.32 -11.67 -14.96
CA LEU A 166 -6.32 -11.79 -13.90
C LEU A 166 -6.25 -10.46 -13.14
N ALA A 167 -6.87 -10.42 -11.97
CA ALA A 167 -6.92 -9.24 -11.10
C ALA A 167 -6.01 -9.41 -9.87
N CYS A 168 -4.89 -10.08 -10.04
CA CYS A 168 -3.89 -10.32 -9.00
C CYS A 168 -2.63 -9.51 -9.25
N ASN A 169 -1.73 -9.50 -8.26
CA ASN A 169 -0.42 -8.85 -8.36
C ASN A 169 0.31 -9.29 -9.64
N HIS A 170 0.78 -8.32 -10.44
CA HIS A 170 1.45 -8.56 -11.71
C HIS A 170 2.65 -9.50 -11.60
N ALA A 171 3.42 -9.43 -10.51
CA ALA A 171 4.56 -10.31 -10.30
C ALA A 171 4.19 -11.81 -10.20
N MET A 172 2.92 -12.14 -9.92
CA MET A 172 2.43 -13.52 -9.86
C MET A 172 2.00 -14.06 -11.21
N ILE A 173 1.61 -13.20 -12.14
CA ILE A 173 1.02 -13.59 -13.44
C ILE A 173 1.97 -14.45 -14.27
N PRO A 174 3.28 -14.17 -14.39
CA PRO A 174 4.22 -15.02 -15.14
C PRO A 174 4.25 -16.47 -14.67
N TYR A 175 4.00 -16.72 -13.40
CA TYR A 175 4.00 -18.06 -12.81
C TYR A 175 2.71 -18.82 -13.09
N ILE A 176 1.58 -18.14 -13.09
CA ILE A 176 0.26 -18.77 -13.29
C ILE A 176 -0.18 -18.78 -14.76
N CYS A 177 0.39 -17.91 -15.62
CA CYS A 177 0.12 -17.85 -17.05
C CYS A 177 1.42 -17.95 -17.88
N PRO A 178 2.05 -19.13 -17.94
CA PRO A 178 3.37 -19.31 -18.57
C PRO A 178 3.40 -19.11 -20.09
N GLN A 179 2.25 -19.09 -20.76
CA GLN A 179 2.13 -18.88 -22.20
C GLN A 179 2.37 -17.43 -22.66
N MET A 180 2.36 -16.46 -21.73
CA MET A 180 2.61 -15.06 -22.09
C MET A 180 3.97 -14.84 -22.72
N SER A 181 4.10 -13.82 -23.56
CA SER A 181 5.35 -13.44 -24.21
C SER A 181 6.43 -13.06 -23.18
N THR A 182 7.70 -13.27 -23.56
CA THR A 182 8.84 -12.82 -22.73
C THR A 182 8.77 -11.32 -22.46
N LYS A 183 8.41 -10.50 -23.47
CA LYS A 183 8.25 -9.05 -23.33
C LYS A 183 7.27 -8.71 -22.22
N GLN A 184 6.10 -9.33 -22.20
CA GLN A 184 5.06 -9.07 -21.20
C GLN A 184 5.49 -9.54 -19.81
N LYS A 185 6.10 -10.74 -19.69
CA LYS A 185 6.63 -11.24 -18.43
C LYS A 185 7.72 -10.34 -17.84
N THR A 186 8.63 -9.84 -18.69
CA THR A 186 9.67 -8.89 -18.27
C THR A 186 9.05 -7.59 -17.76
N ALA A 187 8.02 -7.09 -18.43
CA ALA A 187 7.31 -5.88 -18.03
C ALA A 187 6.58 -6.07 -16.68
N GLN A 188 5.99 -7.25 -16.44
CA GLN A 188 5.37 -7.59 -15.14
C GLN A 188 6.41 -7.70 -14.02
N ALA A 189 7.57 -8.30 -14.30
CA ALA A 189 8.66 -8.42 -13.34
C ALA A 189 9.38 -7.09 -13.05
N PHE A 190 9.23 -6.10 -13.92
CA PHE A 190 9.80 -4.76 -13.71
C PHE A 190 9.24 -4.07 -12.47
N GLN A 191 7.97 -4.29 -12.15
CA GLN A 191 7.21 -3.61 -11.11
C GLN A 191 7.51 -4.19 -9.71
N VAL A 192 8.74 -4.03 -9.24
CA VAL A 192 9.16 -4.46 -7.89
C VAL A 192 8.61 -3.47 -6.86
N LYS A 193 7.80 -3.97 -5.94
CA LYS A 193 7.10 -3.17 -4.93
C LYS A 193 7.86 -3.07 -3.62
N CYS A 194 7.57 -2.01 -2.87
CA CYS A 194 8.08 -1.79 -1.53
C CYS A 194 7.51 -2.83 -0.54
N PRO A 195 8.31 -3.40 0.38
CA PRO A 195 7.77 -4.11 1.53
C PRO A 195 7.26 -3.13 2.57
N LEU A 196 6.09 -3.39 3.14
CA LEU A 196 5.47 -2.53 4.15
C LEU A 196 5.23 -3.29 5.45
N ILE A 197 5.42 -2.59 6.57
CA ILE A 197 5.08 -3.05 7.91
C ILE A 197 4.06 -2.10 8.50
N LEU A 198 3.00 -2.68 9.04
CA LEU A 198 2.03 -1.97 9.83
C LEU A 198 1.81 -2.73 11.13
N THR A 199 2.25 -2.12 12.23
CA THR A 199 2.15 -2.71 13.56
C THR A 199 1.13 -1.94 14.38
N ASN A 200 0.09 -2.62 14.85
CA ASN A 200 -0.89 -2.01 15.75
C ASN A 200 -0.61 -2.46 17.17
N VAL A 201 -0.56 -1.50 18.07
CA VAL A 201 -0.33 -1.70 19.50
C VAL A 201 -1.55 -1.21 20.27
N LEU A 202 -2.28 -2.12 20.89
CA LEU A 202 -3.35 -1.77 21.81
C LEU A 202 -2.73 -1.37 23.15
N ILE A 203 -2.96 -0.15 23.58
CA ILE A 203 -2.52 0.40 24.85
C ILE A 203 -3.71 0.64 25.79
N LYS A 204 -3.44 0.63 27.09
CA LYS A 204 -4.47 0.76 28.15
C LYS A 204 -5.22 2.07 28.11
N ASN A 205 -4.54 3.17 27.79
CA ASN A 205 -5.09 4.50 27.57
C ASN A 205 -4.09 5.41 26.86
N SER A 206 -4.54 6.61 26.46
CA SER A 206 -3.71 7.60 25.77
C SER A 206 -3.10 8.68 26.69
N ASP A 207 -3.13 8.52 28.02
CA ASP A 207 -2.75 9.53 29.00
C ASP A 207 -1.33 10.06 28.80
N ALA A 208 -0.37 9.16 28.50
CA ALA A 208 1.01 9.56 28.31
C ALA A 208 1.20 10.42 27.05
N PHE A 209 0.47 10.12 25.97
CA PHE A 209 0.44 10.95 24.76
C PHE A 209 -0.11 12.35 25.04
N ARG A 210 -1.22 12.43 25.78
CA ARG A 210 -1.81 13.71 26.19
C ARG A 210 -0.90 14.54 27.05
N LYS A 211 -0.22 13.91 28.04
CA LYS A 211 0.76 14.60 28.91
C LYS A 211 1.94 15.12 28.10
N LEU A 212 2.37 14.40 27.08
CA LEU A 212 3.44 14.83 26.17
C LEU A 212 2.97 15.90 25.17
N GLY A 213 1.65 15.98 24.90
CA GLY A 213 1.07 16.92 23.94
C GLY A 213 1.25 16.53 22.49
N VAL A 214 1.37 15.23 22.18
CA VAL A 214 1.54 14.71 20.82
C VAL A 214 0.56 13.59 20.53
N SER A 215 0.20 13.43 19.25
CA SER A 215 -0.60 12.30 18.75
C SER A 215 0.20 11.32 17.91
N GLY A 216 1.43 11.66 17.54
CA GLY A 216 2.33 10.83 16.74
C GLY A 216 3.76 11.34 16.78
N ALA A 217 4.66 10.58 16.21
CA ALA A 217 6.07 10.91 16.10
C ALA A 217 6.74 10.20 14.94
N TYR A 218 7.71 10.84 14.32
CA TYR A 218 8.71 10.13 13.54
C TYR A 218 9.62 9.31 14.47
N CYS A 219 10.08 8.17 13.98
CA CYS A 219 10.87 7.21 14.76
C CYS A 219 12.27 7.01 14.15
N PRO A 220 13.18 8.01 14.27
CA PRO A 220 14.50 7.91 13.69
C PRO A 220 15.26 6.68 14.22
N GLY A 221 15.92 5.94 13.32
CA GLY A 221 16.66 4.72 13.66
C GLY A 221 15.80 3.51 14.06
N SER A 222 14.47 3.62 13.94
CA SER A 222 13.55 2.49 14.16
C SER A 222 13.31 1.69 12.88
N MET A 223 12.72 0.49 13.01
CA MET A 223 12.19 -0.29 11.89
C MET A 223 10.97 0.38 11.25
N HIS A 224 10.23 1.15 12.03
CA HIS A 224 9.10 1.94 11.58
C HIS A 224 9.55 3.39 11.40
N ALA A 225 9.08 4.03 10.33
CA ALA A 225 9.41 5.43 10.08
C ALA A 225 8.67 6.38 11.01
N GLU A 226 7.44 6.01 11.35
CA GLU A 226 6.54 6.84 12.14
C GLU A 226 5.56 6.01 12.97
N MET A 227 4.98 6.65 13.97
CA MET A 227 3.86 6.10 14.74
C MET A 227 2.86 7.18 15.09
N TYR A 228 1.59 6.81 15.25
CA TYR A 228 0.54 7.73 15.67
C TYR A 228 -0.63 7.02 16.36
N LEU A 229 -1.32 7.74 17.23
CA LEU A 229 -2.60 7.33 17.78
C LEU A 229 -3.65 7.27 16.67
N LEU A 230 -4.29 6.13 16.51
CA LEU A 230 -5.42 6.02 15.61
C LEU A 230 -6.61 6.79 16.18
N GLN A 231 -7.17 7.68 15.37
CA GLN A 231 -8.42 8.36 15.70
C GLN A 231 -9.60 7.43 15.40
N GLY A 232 -10.54 7.38 16.32
CA GLY A 232 -11.75 6.60 16.15
C GLY A 232 -12.73 7.27 15.17
N ILE A 233 -13.39 6.47 14.34
CA ILE A 233 -14.41 6.90 13.41
C ILE A 233 -15.73 6.25 13.81
N ASN A 234 -16.77 7.06 14.04
CA ASN A 234 -18.13 6.57 14.22
C ASN A 234 -18.88 6.64 12.89
N SER A 235 -19.55 5.58 12.49
CA SER A 235 -20.33 5.54 11.26
C SER A 235 -21.47 4.54 11.35
N GLY A 236 -22.70 4.98 11.09
CA GLY A 236 -23.86 4.13 10.84
C GLY A 236 -24.10 2.96 11.79
N GLY A 237 -24.05 3.19 13.08
CA GLY A 237 -24.20 2.14 14.10
C GLY A 237 -22.90 1.49 14.54
N TYR A 238 -21.78 1.74 13.86
CA TYR A 238 -20.46 1.48 14.40
C TYR A 238 -20.09 2.62 15.34
N GLU A 239 -19.94 2.29 16.61
CA GLU A 239 -19.42 3.19 17.62
C GLU A 239 -18.01 2.77 17.96
N HIS A 240 -17.08 3.68 17.74
CA HIS A 240 -15.70 3.45 18.13
C HIS A 240 -15.63 3.25 19.65
N PRO A 241 -14.96 2.19 20.15
CA PRO A 241 -15.00 1.84 21.57
C PRO A 241 -14.43 2.93 22.50
N TRP A 242 -13.75 3.92 21.95
CA TRP A 242 -13.10 4.97 22.73
C TRP A 242 -13.83 6.29 22.65
N ARG A 243 -15.01 6.30 23.22
CA ARG A 243 -15.73 7.54 23.51
C ARG A 243 -15.08 8.34 24.65
N ASP A 244 -14.31 7.64 25.47
CA ASP A 244 -13.62 8.17 26.64
C ASP A 244 -12.10 8.10 26.39
N GLU A 245 -11.44 9.25 26.45
CA GLU A 245 -9.99 9.38 26.30
C GLU A 245 -9.20 8.58 27.35
N SER A 246 -9.85 8.13 28.43
CA SER A 246 -9.27 7.26 29.45
C SER A 246 -9.31 5.77 29.10
N GLY A 247 -10.02 5.38 28.03
CA GLY A 247 -10.15 4.01 27.57
C GLY A 247 -8.96 3.52 26.74
N PRO A 248 -8.98 2.23 26.36
CA PRO A 248 -7.91 1.65 25.53
C PRO A 248 -7.73 2.38 24.21
N ALA A 249 -6.50 2.55 23.74
CA ALA A 249 -6.17 3.25 22.52
C ALA A 249 -5.28 2.36 21.60
N THR A 250 -5.31 2.59 20.29
CA THR A 250 -4.40 1.93 19.35
C THR A 250 -3.36 2.91 18.86
N VAL A 251 -2.10 2.52 18.98
CA VAL A 251 -0.99 3.18 18.32
C VAL A 251 -0.65 2.38 17.08
N MET A 252 -0.67 3.01 15.92
CA MET A 252 -0.22 2.42 14.68
C MET A 252 1.22 2.84 14.41
N PHE A 253 2.09 1.87 14.17
CA PHE A 253 3.42 2.06 13.65
C PHE A 253 3.42 1.72 12.16
N TRP A 254 4.04 2.57 11.37
CA TRP A 254 4.05 2.49 9.92
C TRP A 254 5.47 2.60 9.38
N GLY A 255 5.76 1.87 8.33
CA GLY A 255 7.02 2.02 7.63
C GLY A 255 7.37 0.88 6.72
N SER A 256 8.50 1.04 6.06
CA SER A 256 9.20 0.00 5.34
C SER A 256 10.54 -0.26 6.03
N ILE A 257 10.97 -1.51 6.11
CA ILE A 257 12.30 -1.81 6.63
C ILE A 257 13.33 -1.29 5.63
N ALA A 258 13.96 -0.18 6.03
CA ALA A 258 15.15 0.27 5.34
C ALA A 258 16.29 -0.72 5.54
N THR A 259 17.08 -0.86 4.51
CA THR A 259 18.44 -1.33 4.64
C THR A 259 19.33 -0.09 4.68
N PRO A 260 19.77 0.39 5.86
CA PRO A 260 20.61 1.58 5.98
C PRO A 260 21.92 1.46 5.19
N GLU A 261 22.30 0.21 4.92
CA GLU A 261 23.48 -0.18 4.17
C GLU A 261 23.23 -0.34 2.67
N ALA A 262 22.01 -0.07 2.18
CA ALA A 262 21.75 -0.09 0.76
C ALA A 262 22.57 1.02 0.11
N LEU A 263 23.75 0.62 -0.32
CA LEU A 263 24.69 1.49 -0.99
C LEU A 263 24.00 2.06 -2.24
N ARG A 264 24.30 3.31 -2.57
CA ARG A 264 23.88 3.95 -3.84
C ARG A 264 24.28 3.13 -5.09
N SER A 265 25.13 2.12 -4.95
CA SER A 265 25.53 1.20 -6.00
C SER A 265 24.51 0.10 -6.30
N ASP A 266 23.61 -0.22 -5.37
CA ASP A 266 22.59 -1.23 -5.60
C ASP A 266 21.39 -0.62 -6.32
N SER A 267 20.85 -1.34 -7.31
CA SER A 267 19.62 -0.91 -7.94
C SER A 267 18.51 -0.81 -6.88
N VAL A 268 17.62 0.16 -7.03
CA VAL A 268 16.45 0.33 -6.15
C VAL A 268 15.69 -0.99 -5.97
N LYS A 269 15.56 -1.78 -7.02
CA LYS A 269 14.92 -3.10 -6.97
C LYS A 269 15.68 -4.10 -6.10
N ALA A 270 17.01 -4.04 -6.11
CA ALA A 270 17.84 -4.86 -5.22
C ALA A 270 17.65 -4.43 -3.75
N GLN A 271 17.57 -3.11 -3.48
CA GLN A 271 17.29 -2.58 -2.16
C GLN A 271 15.93 -3.02 -1.64
N LEU A 272 14.86 -2.91 -2.45
CA LEU A 272 13.52 -3.36 -2.09
C LEU A 272 13.46 -4.88 -1.82
N ASN A 273 14.17 -5.67 -2.61
CA ASN A 273 14.28 -7.12 -2.38
C ASN A 273 15.05 -7.44 -1.09
N GLY A 274 16.13 -6.71 -0.82
CA GLY A 274 16.89 -6.83 0.44
C GLY A 274 16.03 -6.48 1.66
N ALA A 275 15.30 -5.38 1.60
CA ALA A 275 14.36 -4.95 2.62
C ALA A 275 13.26 -5.99 2.88
N ARG A 276 12.71 -6.59 1.82
CA ARG A 276 11.74 -7.68 1.91
C ARG A 276 12.30 -8.90 2.62
N ASN A 277 13.48 -9.34 2.23
CA ASN A 277 14.15 -10.47 2.87
C ASN A 277 14.42 -10.21 4.35
N LYS A 278 14.90 -9.02 4.71
CA LYS A 278 15.09 -8.61 6.10
C LYS A 278 13.78 -8.65 6.87
N MET A 279 12.71 -8.05 6.35
CA MET A 279 11.39 -8.04 6.96
C MET A 279 10.84 -9.45 7.24
N LEU A 280 10.99 -10.37 6.29
CA LEU A 280 10.48 -11.73 6.41
C LEU A 280 11.29 -12.59 7.38
N ASN A 281 12.59 -12.28 7.57
CA ASN A 281 13.48 -12.99 8.49
C ASN A 281 13.36 -12.51 9.94
N LEU A 282 12.76 -11.36 10.21
CA LEU A 282 12.53 -10.89 11.58
C LEU A 282 11.43 -11.70 12.24
N SER A 283 11.65 -12.07 13.49
CA SER A 283 10.66 -12.74 14.34
C SER A 283 9.67 -11.74 14.95
N PHE A 284 8.54 -12.23 15.45
CA PHE A 284 7.61 -11.39 16.20
C PHE A 284 8.30 -10.71 17.41
N ALA A 285 9.17 -11.44 18.10
CA ALA A 285 9.90 -10.89 19.24
C ALA A 285 10.83 -9.73 18.88
N ASP A 286 11.35 -9.68 17.64
CA ASP A 286 12.15 -8.55 17.18
C ASP A 286 11.29 -7.29 17.00
N TYR A 287 10.10 -7.44 16.42
CA TYR A 287 9.13 -6.34 16.28
C TYR A 287 8.62 -5.87 17.65
N GLU A 288 8.25 -6.79 18.53
CA GLU A 288 7.79 -6.47 19.88
C GLU A 288 8.83 -5.69 20.67
N ARG A 289 10.08 -6.14 20.67
CA ARG A 289 11.18 -5.46 21.36
C ARG A 289 11.37 -4.04 20.86
N GLU A 290 11.29 -3.84 19.54
CA GLU A 290 11.44 -2.52 18.94
C GLU A 290 10.27 -1.59 19.30
N VAL A 291 9.04 -2.08 19.24
CA VAL A 291 7.85 -1.33 19.65
C VAL A 291 7.95 -0.89 21.11
N ARG A 292 8.33 -1.81 22.01
CA ARG A 292 8.52 -1.51 23.44
C ARG A 292 9.62 -0.47 23.65
N ARG A 293 10.73 -0.58 22.95
CA ARG A 293 11.83 0.39 23.00
C ARG A 293 11.40 1.79 22.59
N VAL A 294 10.65 1.90 21.49
CA VAL A 294 10.19 3.21 20.98
C VAL A 294 9.16 3.84 21.92
N LEU A 295 8.18 3.08 22.39
CA LEU A 295 7.15 3.58 23.31
C LEU A 295 7.74 3.97 24.67
N ASP A 296 8.65 3.17 25.21
CA ASP A 296 9.35 3.52 26.47
C ASP A 296 10.16 4.80 26.32
N GLY A 297 10.95 4.91 25.23
CA GLY A 297 11.75 6.09 24.95
C GLY A 297 10.93 7.37 24.80
N LEU A 298 9.76 7.30 24.15
CA LEU A 298 8.90 8.45 23.93
C LEU A 298 8.06 8.78 25.18
N LEU A 299 7.43 7.78 25.79
CA LEU A 299 6.33 7.95 26.75
C LEU A 299 6.71 7.57 28.19
N GLY A 300 7.85 6.91 28.41
CA GLY A 300 8.26 6.44 29.75
C GLY A 300 8.33 7.56 30.78
N LYS A 301 8.87 8.74 30.40
CA LYS A 301 8.92 9.92 31.27
C LYS A 301 7.56 10.50 31.64
N GLN A 302 6.50 10.18 30.85
CA GLN A 302 5.11 10.57 31.09
C GLN A 302 4.36 9.54 31.93
N GLY A 303 5.05 8.49 32.39
CA GLY A 303 4.51 7.44 33.25
C GLY A 303 3.96 6.22 32.52
N PHE A 304 4.20 6.09 31.21
CA PHE A 304 3.87 4.90 30.46
C PHE A 304 4.81 3.74 30.85
N LYS A 305 4.22 2.59 31.16
CA LYS A 305 4.93 1.38 31.54
C LYS A 305 4.68 0.29 30.51
N VAL A 306 5.67 -0.01 29.69
CA VAL A 306 5.53 -0.93 28.55
C VAL A 306 5.03 -2.32 28.93
N GLU A 307 5.32 -2.81 30.14
CA GLU A 307 4.89 -4.13 30.61
C GLU A 307 3.43 -4.16 31.12
N GLU A 308 2.93 -2.99 31.57
CA GLU A 308 1.58 -2.88 32.15
C GLU A 308 0.58 -2.26 31.18
N ASP A 309 1.03 -1.35 30.32
CA ASP A 309 0.18 -0.50 29.49
C ASP A 309 0.02 -1.02 28.05
N ILE A 310 0.89 -1.91 27.56
CA ILE A 310 0.70 -2.59 26.27
C ILE A 310 -0.15 -3.84 26.49
N LEU A 311 -1.35 -3.85 25.90
CA LEU A 311 -2.31 -4.95 26.04
C LEU A 311 -2.20 -5.98 24.92
N ALA A 312 -1.87 -5.56 23.70
CA ALA A 312 -1.69 -6.46 22.56
C ALA A 312 -0.84 -5.79 21.46
N ILE A 313 -0.19 -6.61 20.67
CA ILE A 313 0.57 -6.19 19.48
C ILE A 313 0.19 -7.09 18.32
N THR A 314 -0.09 -6.50 17.15
CA THR A 314 -0.22 -7.21 15.88
C THR A 314 0.76 -6.64 14.87
N VAL A 315 1.42 -7.52 14.10
CA VAL A 315 2.38 -7.12 13.08
C VAL A 315 1.89 -7.61 11.72
N ASN A 316 1.52 -6.68 10.86
CA ASN A 316 1.15 -6.96 9.49
C ASN A 316 2.34 -6.68 8.58
N ARG A 317 2.76 -7.70 7.83
CA ARG A 317 3.89 -7.63 6.91
C ARG A 317 3.39 -7.84 5.50
N TRP A 318 3.47 -6.80 4.68
CA TRP A 318 3.15 -6.88 3.26
C TRP A 318 4.44 -6.90 2.44
N PRO A 319 4.87 -8.06 1.92
CA PRO A 319 6.13 -8.16 1.18
C PRO A 319 6.09 -7.43 -0.16
N HIS A 320 4.91 -7.10 -0.66
CA HIS A 320 4.66 -6.38 -1.90
C HIS A 320 3.54 -5.36 -1.67
N GLY A 321 3.86 -4.31 -0.90
CA GLY A 321 2.92 -3.25 -0.56
C GLY A 321 2.78 -2.25 -1.70
N TYR A 322 1.57 -1.72 -1.87
CA TYR A 322 1.12 -0.83 -2.92
C TYR A 322 1.33 -1.32 -4.36
N SER A 323 0.81 -0.57 -5.34
CA SER A 323 1.22 -0.68 -6.73
C SER A 323 2.58 -0.05 -6.92
N TYR A 324 3.28 -0.50 -7.96
CA TYR A 324 4.46 0.18 -8.41
C TYR A 324 4.07 1.51 -9.05
N TRP A 325 4.79 2.57 -8.70
CA TRP A 325 4.84 3.81 -9.47
C TRP A 325 6.26 4.06 -9.96
N TYR A 326 6.41 4.92 -10.95
CA TYR A 326 7.70 5.21 -11.52
C TYR A 326 8.50 6.16 -10.63
N LEU A 327 9.78 5.85 -10.47
CA LEU A 327 10.69 6.55 -9.58
C LEU A 327 11.54 7.52 -10.39
N ASP A 328 11.38 8.81 -10.16
CA ASP A 328 12.01 9.89 -10.94
C ASP A 328 13.54 9.73 -11.09
N LEU A 329 14.22 9.29 -10.02
CA LEU A 329 15.68 9.18 -10.00
C LEU A 329 16.22 7.86 -10.57
N TRP A 330 15.37 6.83 -10.76
CA TRP A 330 15.84 5.46 -10.94
C TRP A 330 15.28 4.77 -12.16
N ASP A 331 14.10 5.14 -12.59
CA ASP A 331 13.48 4.54 -13.76
C ASP A 331 13.81 5.33 -15.04
N PRO A 332 13.92 4.66 -16.18
CA PRO A 332 14.10 5.35 -17.46
C PRO A 332 12.87 6.21 -17.81
N ASP A 333 13.11 7.26 -18.60
CA ASP A 333 12.05 8.00 -19.26
C ASP A 333 11.41 7.13 -20.35
N PHE A 334 10.23 6.58 -20.06
CA PHE A 334 9.47 5.79 -21.01
C PHE A 334 8.60 6.67 -21.90
N LYS A 335 8.43 6.30 -23.15
CA LYS A 335 7.43 6.90 -24.03
C LYS A 335 6.07 6.25 -23.80
N ASN A 336 5.01 7.00 -24.16
CA ASN A 336 3.66 6.42 -24.10
C ASN A 336 3.58 5.15 -24.96
N GLY A 337 3.03 4.08 -24.41
CA GLY A 337 2.99 2.74 -24.99
C GLY A 337 4.23 1.86 -24.71
N GLU A 338 5.30 2.42 -24.14
CA GLU A 338 6.50 1.69 -23.75
C GLU A 338 6.61 1.46 -22.24
N TYR A 339 5.74 2.09 -21.46
CA TYR A 339 5.72 1.91 -20.01
C TYR A 339 5.52 0.45 -19.63
N PRO A 340 6.34 -0.11 -18.72
CA PRO A 340 6.19 -1.50 -18.28
C PRO A 340 4.77 -1.88 -17.84
N HIS A 341 4.04 -1.03 -17.12
CA HIS A 341 2.65 -1.32 -16.73
C HIS A 341 1.71 -1.44 -17.93
N GLN A 342 1.92 -0.62 -18.99
CA GLN A 342 1.10 -0.67 -20.21
C GLN A 342 1.33 -1.99 -20.98
N ILE A 343 2.60 -2.41 -21.11
CA ILE A 343 2.95 -3.70 -21.71
C ILE A 343 2.45 -4.86 -20.84
N ALA A 344 2.64 -4.76 -19.52
CA ALA A 344 2.26 -5.79 -18.56
C ALA A 344 0.76 -6.10 -18.57
N ARG A 345 -0.08 -5.08 -18.78
CA ARG A 345 -1.55 -5.20 -18.78
C ARG A 345 -2.16 -5.59 -20.13
N GLU A 346 -1.35 -5.70 -21.18
CA GLU A 346 -1.86 -6.10 -22.51
C GLU A 346 -2.65 -7.40 -22.43
N ARG A 347 -3.79 -7.44 -23.13
CA ARG A 347 -4.62 -8.63 -23.21
C ARG A 347 -3.90 -9.79 -23.90
N PHE A 348 -4.02 -10.98 -23.35
CA PHE A 348 -3.46 -12.22 -23.91
C PHE A 348 -4.57 -13.18 -24.34
N GLY A 349 -4.94 -13.17 -25.61
CA GLY A 349 -6.03 -13.99 -26.10
C GLY A 349 -7.37 -13.70 -25.41
N ASN A 350 -7.93 -14.68 -24.72
CA ASN A 350 -9.18 -14.56 -23.96
C ASN A 350 -8.95 -14.15 -22.49
N ILE A 351 -7.72 -13.72 -22.16
CA ILE A 351 -7.32 -13.34 -20.82
C ILE A 351 -6.99 -11.84 -20.80
N ALA A 352 -7.70 -11.06 -20.01
CA ALA A 352 -7.37 -9.67 -19.69
C ALA A 352 -6.68 -9.58 -18.32
N ILE A 353 -6.01 -8.47 -18.06
CA ILE A 353 -5.29 -8.22 -16.83
C ILE A 353 -5.82 -6.92 -16.23
N ALA A 354 -6.11 -6.94 -14.94
CA ALA A 354 -6.63 -5.79 -14.19
C ALA A 354 -5.85 -5.65 -12.87
N ASN A 355 -6.26 -4.76 -12.06
CA ASN A 355 -5.83 -4.29 -10.74
C ASN A 355 -5.00 -2.99 -10.81
N SER A 356 -4.63 -2.44 -9.66
CA SER A 356 -3.90 -1.19 -9.53
C SER A 356 -2.49 -1.23 -10.16
N ASP A 357 -1.81 -2.41 -10.24
CA ASP A 357 -0.54 -2.54 -10.94
C ASP A 357 -0.66 -2.22 -12.44
N ALA A 358 -1.82 -2.48 -13.03
CA ALA A 358 -2.09 -2.19 -14.43
C ALA A 358 -2.17 -0.67 -14.71
N GLY A 359 -2.51 0.12 -13.69
CA GLY A 359 -2.50 1.59 -13.75
C GLY A 359 -1.17 2.21 -13.31
N ALA A 360 -0.27 1.43 -12.69
CA ALA A 360 0.89 1.94 -11.96
C ALA A 360 0.50 3.02 -10.94
N ASP A 361 -0.61 2.80 -10.24
CA ASP A 361 -1.18 3.74 -9.30
C ASP A 361 -1.80 2.98 -8.11
N ALA A 362 -1.45 3.40 -6.88
CA ALA A 362 -1.70 2.64 -5.65
C ALA A 362 -3.10 2.87 -5.04
N TYR A 363 -4.06 3.37 -5.81
CA TYR A 363 -5.36 3.77 -5.30
C TYR A 363 -6.51 2.86 -5.74
N THR A 364 -7.58 2.84 -4.94
CA THR A 364 -8.79 2.02 -5.21
C THR A 364 -9.49 2.43 -6.51
N HIS A 365 -9.54 3.72 -6.83
CA HIS A 365 -10.15 4.20 -8.06
C HIS A 365 -9.39 3.68 -9.29
N SER A 366 -8.07 3.70 -9.27
CA SER A 366 -7.23 3.14 -10.34
C SER A 366 -7.52 1.64 -10.55
N ALA A 367 -7.65 0.86 -9.48
CA ALA A 367 -8.04 -0.54 -9.59
C ALA A 367 -9.42 -0.74 -10.23
N ILE A 368 -10.37 0.17 -9.98
CA ILE A 368 -11.72 0.15 -10.58
C ILE A 368 -11.64 0.49 -12.07
N ASP A 369 -10.89 1.52 -12.45
CA ASP A 369 -10.70 1.95 -13.84
C ASP A 369 -10.03 0.85 -14.67
N GLU A 370 -9.02 0.20 -14.12
CA GLU A 370 -8.35 -0.93 -14.76
C GLU A 370 -9.25 -2.17 -14.87
N ALA A 371 -10.13 -2.41 -13.92
CA ALA A 371 -11.14 -3.46 -14.04
C ALA A 371 -12.15 -3.14 -15.15
N TRP A 372 -12.58 -1.88 -15.26
CA TRP A 372 -13.43 -1.42 -16.34
C TRP A 372 -12.76 -1.60 -17.70
N ARG A 373 -11.52 -1.15 -17.86
CA ARG A 373 -10.72 -1.32 -19.09
C ARG A 373 -10.65 -2.80 -19.49
N ALA A 374 -10.29 -3.70 -18.58
CA ALA A 374 -10.18 -5.13 -18.85
C ALA A 374 -11.50 -5.74 -19.34
N VAL A 375 -12.63 -5.33 -18.78
CA VAL A 375 -13.96 -5.75 -19.25
C VAL A 375 -14.26 -5.24 -20.65
N GLN A 376 -13.92 -3.98 -20.99
CA GLN A 376 -14.14 -3.44 -22.34
C GLN A 376 -13.28 -4.16 -23.38
N GLU A 377 -12.02 -4.46 -23.07
CA GLU A 377 -11.14 -5.23 -23.96
C GLU A 377 -11.68 -6.62 -24.29
N LEU A 378 -12.32 -7.28 -23.34
CA LEU A 378 -12.93 -8.60 -23.57
C LEU A 378 -14.24 -8.51 -24.35
N LYS A 379 -15.04 -7.46 -24.16
CA LYS A 379 -16.27 -7.24 -24.92
C LYS A 379 -16.02 -6.97 -26.40
N SER A 380 -14.92 -6.34 -26.76
CA SER A 380 -14.59 -6.00 -28.14
C SER A 380 -14.29 -7.21 -29.03
N VAL A 381 -14.18 -8.42 -28.47
CA VAL A 381 -13.83 -9.67 -29.16
C VAL A 381 -14.85 -10.81 -28.92
N ALA A 382 -15.96 -10.50 -28.25
CA ALA A 382 -17.08 -11.44 -28.02
C ALA A 382 -18.16 -11.36 -29.19
#